data_38a436532354fadbfb788073f54abf3a
#
_entry.id   38a436532354fadbfb788073f54abf3a
#
_cell.length_a   1.000
_cell.length_b   1.000
_cell.length_c   1.000
_cell.angle_alpha   90.00
_cell.angle_beta   90.00
_cell.angle_gamma   90.00
#
_symmetry.space_group_name_H-M   'P 1'
#
loop_
_entity.id
_entity.type
_entity.pdbx_description
1 polymer ?
#
loop_
_entity_poly.entity_id
_entity_poly.type
_entity_poly.pdbx_seq_one_letter_code
_entity_poly.pdbx_strand_id
1 'polypeptide(L)'
;DYIPVISEMDDKLQKIGWRAVPVRGFLPPTIFMQFQAHSILPIASDMRTVSHIDYTPAPDIIHEAAGHSPIIVDQKYSQFLKEYGVCAANALSSDEDHHVYLAIRNLSDLKENPQATSNQIKEAEEYLSSCIDKITFISEASYLARLNWWTVEYGLVGEIENPKIYGAGLLSSISESYNA
;
A
#
# COMPACT_ATOMS: atom_id res chain seq x y z
N ASP A 1 13.98 19.10 -6.85
CA ASP A 1 13.90 17.73 -7.41
C ASP A 1 14.85 16.82 -6.65
N TYR A 2 14.37 16.09 -5.69
CA TYR A 2 15.17 15.16 -4.87
C TYR A 2 14.30 13.99 -4.40
N ILE A 3 14.94 12.88 -4.06
CA ILE A 3 14.26 11.73 -3.47
C ILE A 3 13.75 12.13 -2.08
N PRO A 4 12.49 11.82 -1.73
CA PRO A 4 11.95 12.10 -0.40
C PRO A 4 12.84 11.55 0.71
N VAL A 5 13.03 12.33 1.77
CA VAL A 5 13.82 11.93 2.94
C VAL A 5 12.87 11.61 4.09
N ILE A 6 12.93 10.38 4.62
CA ILE A 6 11.98 9.88 5.62
C ILE A 6 12.00 10.74 6.90
N SER A 7 13.17 11.22 7.33
CA SER A 7 13.24 12.12 8.50
C SER A 7 12.53 13.46 8.27
N GLU A 8 12.60 14.02 7.07
CA GLU A 8 11.85 15.23 6.72
C GLU A 8 10.35 15.00 6.65
N MET A 9 9.93 13.80 6.20
CA MET A 9 8.52 13.39 6.24
C MET A 9 8.05 13.25 7.70
N ASP A 10 8.84 12.61 8.57
CA ASP A 10 8.54 12.47 10.00
C ASP A 10 8.40 13.84 10.67
N ASP A 11 9.33 14.78 10.43
CA ASP A 11 9.27 16.14 10.96
C ASP A 11 7.99 16.90 10.56
N LYS A 12 7.50 16.65 9.35
CA LYS A 12 6.23 17.23 8.87
C LYS A 12 5.02 16.56 9.50
N LEU A 13 5.01 15.24 9.54
CA LEU A 13 3.90 14.45 10.09
C LEU A 13 3.75 14.62 11.60
N GLN A 14 4.84 14.82 12.34
CA GLN A 14 4.79 15.12 13.78
C GLN A 14 3.95 16.36 14.09
N LYS A 15 3.92 17.36 13.20
CA LYS A 15 3.14 18.60 13.40
C LYS A 15 1.64 18.36 13.42
N ILE A 16 1.19 17.23 12.89
CA ILE A 16 -0.20 16.81 12.86
C ILE A 16 -0.46 15.55 13.72
N GLY A 17 0.51 15.19 14.57
CA GLY A 17 0.40 14.07 15.51
C GLY A 17 0.60 12.69 14.88
N TRP A 18 1.25 12.62 13.72
CA TRP A 18 1.65 11.39 13.05
C TRP A 18 3.16 11.19 13.06
N ARG A 19 3.62 9.99 12.80
CA ARG A 19 5.02 9.64 12.65
C ARG A 19 5.25 8.93 11.31
N ALA A 20 6.43 9.13 10.72
CA ALA A 20 6.92 8.31 9.61
C ALA A 20 7.99 7.33 10.12
N VAL A 21 7.85 6.05 9.77
CA VAL A 21 8.79 5.01 10.19
C VAL A 21 9.26 4.21 8.96
N PRO A 22 10.57 4.07 8.72
CA PRO A 22 11.06 3.29 7.59
C PRO A 22 10.76 1.81 7.78
N VAL A 23 10.30 1.19 6.70
CA VAL A 23 10.07 -0.26 6.63
C VAL A 23 10.75 -0.83 5.38
N ARG A 24 11.10 -2.11 5.41
CA ARG A 24 11.67 -2.83 4.27
C ARG A 24 10.67 -3.82 3.69
N GLY A 25 10.59 -3.82 2.38
CA GLY A 25 9.76 -4.75 1.63
C GLY A 25 8.27 -4.52 1.83
N PHE A 26 7.47 -5.38 1.22
CA PHE A 26 6.01 -5.33 1.25
C PHE A 26 5.46 -5.75 2.62
N LEU A 27 4.65 -4.91 3.24
CA LEU A 27 3.92 -5.22 4.48
C LEU A 27 2.58 -5.89 4.17
N PRO A 28 2.12 -6.83 5.02
CA PRO A 28 0.73 -7.27 4.96
C PRO A 28 -0.22 -6.08 5.13
N PRO A 29 -1.33 -6.00 4.37
CA PRO A 29 -2.27 -4.88 4.49
C PRO A 29 -2.76 -4.64 5.92
N THR A 30 -3.04 -5.69 6.67
CA THR A 30 -3.48 -5.58 8.08
C THR A 30 -2.40 -4.96 8.97
N ILE A 31 -1.13 -5.28 8.76
CA ILE A 31 -0.02 -4.71 9.51
C ILE A 31 0.15 -3.22 9.15
N PHE A 32 0.05 -2.87 7.86
CA PHE A 32 0.07 -1.47 7.43
C PHE A 32 -1.03 -0.67 8.13
N MET A 33 -2.26 -1.19 8.16
CA MET A 33 -3.38 -0.55 8.86
C MET A 33 -3.18 -0.48 10.38
N GLN A 34 -2.54 -1.48 11.01
CA GLN A 34 -2.21 -1.43 12.44
C GLN A 34 -1.25 -0.29 12.79
N PHE A 35 -0.27 0.01 11.95
CA PHE A 35 0.56 1.19 12.12
C PHE A 35 -0.29 2.47 12.14
N GLN A 36 -1.26 2.57 11.25
CA GLN A 36 -2.16 3.73 11.18
C GLN A 36 -3.02 3.90 12.45
N ALA A 37 -3.42 2.79 13.11
CA ALA A 37 -4.10 2.84 14.41
C ALA A 37 -3.31 3.62 15.47
N HIS A 38 -1.98 3.58 15.36
CA HIS A 38 -1.05 4.28 16.26
C HIS A 38 -0.57 5.63 15.71
N SER A 39 -1.24 6.16 14.68
CA SER A 39 -0.80 7.39 14.00
C SER A 39 0.62 7.29 13.42
N ILE A 40 0.95 6.13 12.90
CA ILE A 40 2.23 5.87 12.24
C ILE A 40 1.96 5.56 10.77
N LEU A 41 2.65 6.25 9.87
CA LEU A 41 2.74 5.92 8.46
C LEU A 41 4.03 5.12 8.24
N PRO A 42 3.97 3.83 7.95
CA PRO A 42 5.15 3.09 7.53
C PRO A 42 5.55 3.56 6.12
N ILE A 43 6.82 3.87 5.94
CA ILE A 43 7.37 4.36 4.68
C ILE A 43 8.25 3.28 4.08
N ALA A 44 7.85 2.77 2.93
CA ALA A 44 8.70 1.86 2.17
C ALA A 44 10.02 2.57 1.83
N SER A 45 11.15 1.97 2.19
CA SER A 45 12.49 2.53 1.94
C SER A 45 13.02 2.20 0.54
N ASP A 46 12.30 1.41 -0.22
CA ASP A 46 12.63 1.05 -1.59
C ASP A 46 12.24 2.18 -2.55
N MET A 47 12.84 2.20 -3.74
CA MET A 47 12.61 3.21 -4.76
C MET A 47 12.37 2.51 -6.09
N ARG A 48 11.29 2.90 -6.79
CA ARG A 48 11.01 2.38 -8.14
C ARG A 48 12.14 2.66 -9.11
N THR A 49 12.38 1.75 -10.01
CA THR A 49 13.32 1.94 -11.12
C THR A 49 12.71 2.84 -12.21
N VAL A 50 13.53 3.34 -13.12
CA VAL A 50 13.06 4.16 -14.25
C VAL A 50 12.05 3.41 -15.14
N SER A 51 12.20 2.08 -15.25
CA SER A 51 11.24 1.25 -16.01
C SER A 51 9.88 1.10 -15.31
N HIS A 52 9.79 1.42 -14.03
CA HIS A 52 8.56 1.37 -13.23
C HIS A 52 8.05 2.76 -12.83
N ILE A 53 8.44 3.82 -13.56
CA ILE A 53 8.08 5.19 -13.21
C ILE A 53 6.57 5.44 -13.33
N ASP A 54 5.94 4.82 -14.32
CA ASP A 54 4.49 4.95 -14.55
C ASP A 54 3.66 4.12 -13.58
N TYR A 55 4.17 2.95 -13.20
CA TYR A 55 3.53 2.02 -12.28
C TYR A 55 4.59 1.18 -11.56
N THR A 56 4.49 1.07 -10.24
CA THR A 56 5.36 0.21 -9.44
C THR A 56 4.63 -1.06 -8.99
N PRO A 57 5.27 -2.24 -9.07
CA PRO A 57 4.67 -3.49 -8.62
C PRO A 57 4.54 -3.63 -7.10
N ALA A 58 5.24 -2.75 -6.35
CA ALA A 58 5.19 -2.68 -4.89
C ALA A 58 5.23 -1.23 -4.42
N PRO A 59 4.65 -0.91 -3.25
CA PRO A 59 4.80 0.41 -2.64
C PRO A 59 6.27 0.78 -2.47
N ASP A 60 6.60 2.01 -2.80
CA ASP A 60 7.93 2.59 -2.67
C ASP A 60 7.86 3.96 -1.98
N ILE A 61 9.00 4.59 -1.73
CA ILE A 61 9.05 5.89 -1.05
C ILE A 61 8.28 6.99 -1.80
N ILE A 62 8.15 6.90 -3.12
CA ILE A 62 7.36 7.86 -3.93
C ILE A 62 5.87 7.64 -3.67
N HIS A 63 5.42 6.38 -3.60
CA HIS A 63 4.04 6.05 -3.26
C HIS A 63 3.65 6.62 -1.89
N GLU A 64 4.50 6.45 -0.88
CA GLU A 64 4.22 6.95 0.46
C GLU A 64 4.25 8.49 0.52
N ALA A 65 5.23 9.11 -0.14
CA ALA A 65 5.42 10.55 -0.10
C ALA A 65 4.38 11.34 -0.91
N ALA A 66 3.98 10.83 -2.07
CA ALA A 66 3.02 11.50 -2.97
C ALA A 66 1.58 11.03 -2.72
N GLY A 67 1.39 9.79 -2.30
CA GLY A 67 0.08 9.18 -2.09
C GLY A 67 -0.47 9.38 -0.67
N HIS A 68 0.12 8.72 0.31
CA HIS A 68 -0.43 8.70 1.68
C HIS A 68 -0.17 9.99 2.47
N SER A 69 1.05 10.50 2.46
CA SER A 69 1.45 11.63 3.31
C SER A 69 0.62 12.90 3.12
N PRO A 70 0.27 13.33 1.90
CA PRO A 70 -0.46 14.59 1.72
C PRO A 70 -1.90 14.55 2.24
N ILE A 71 -2.55 13.39 2.18
CA ILE A 71 -3.97 13.25 2.51
C ILE A 71 -4.19 13.11 4.02
N ILE A 72 -3.22 12.60 4.76
CA ILE A 72 -3.29 12.47 6.23
C ILE A 72 -3.47 13.83 6.93
N VAL A 73 -3.17 14.93 6.27
CA VAL A 73 -3.40 16.29 6.80
C VAL A 73 -4.89 16.57 7.05
N ASP A 74 -5.78 15.96 6.29
CA ASP A 74 -7.22 16.04 6.55
C ASP A 74 -7.56 15.30 7.84
N GLN A 75 -8.14 16.03 8.82
CA GLN A 75 -8.41 15.48 10.15
C GLN A 75 -9.44 14.34 10.15
N LYS A 76 -10.46 14.43 9.28
CA LYS A 76 -11.49 13.39 9.19
C LYS A 76 -10.91 12.13 8.58
N TYR A 77 -10.11 12.29 7.54
CA TYR A 77 -9.42 11.16 6.92
C TYR A 77 -8.40 10.52 7.86
N SER A 78 -7.61 11.34 8.55
CA SER A 78 -6.68 10.89 9.61
C SER A 78 -7.39 10.08 10.70
N GLN A 79 -8.54 10.57 11.18
CA GLN A 79 -9.34 9.85 12.17
C GLN A 79 -9.91 8.53 11.62
N PHE A 80 -10.41 8.54 10.39
CA PHE A 80 -10.86 7.34 9.69
C PHE A 80 -9.75 6.28 9.63
N LEU A 81 -8.53 6.65 9.23
CA LEU A 81 -7.39 5.70 9.17
C LEU A 81 -7.07 5.08 10.54
N LYS A 82 -7.14 5.86 11.61
CA LYS A 82 -6.91 5.35 12.98
C LYS A 82 -7.97 4.35 13.41
N GLU A 83 -9.24 4.69 13.25
CA GLU A 83 -10.36 3.82 13.62
C GLU A 83 -10.36 2.55 12.77
N TYR A 84 -10.11 2.70 11.49
CA TYR A 84 -9.97 1.58 10.55
C TYR A 84 -8.82 0.65 10.93
N GLY A 85 -7.67 1.23 11.29
CA GLY A 85 -6.51 0.50 11.79
C GLY A 85 -6.79 -0.29 13.06
N VAL A 86 -7.59 0.26 13.99
CA VAL A 86 -8.04 -0.48 15.19
C VAL A 86 -8.90 -1.69 14.80
N CYS A 87 -9.80 -1.54 13.84
CA CYS A 87 -10.57 -2.68 13.33
C CYS A 87 -9.67 -3.73 12.70
N ALA A 88 -8.70 -3.32 11.88
CA ALA A 88 -7.75 -4.22 11.23
C ALA A 88 -6.85 -4.96 12.22
N ALA A 89 -6.46 -4.29 13.32
CA ALA A 89 -5.67 -4.92 14.38
C ALA A 89 -6.37 -6.07 15.11
N ASN A 90 -7.69 -6.08 15.09
CA ASN A 90 -8.52 -7.10 15.74
C ASN A 90 -9.13 -8.11 14.75
N ALA A 91 -8.89 -7.92 13.45
CA ALA A 91 -9.44 -8.78 12.41
C ALA A 91 -8.72 -10.14 12.35
N LEU A 92 -9.50 -11.19 12.21
CA LEU A 92 -8.98 -12.55 12.04
C LEU A 92 -8.53 -12.77 10.59
N SER A 93 -7.32 -13.27 10.43
CA SER A 93 -6.76 -13.73 9.16
C SER A 93 -6.77 -15.27 9.09
N SER A 94 -6.72 -15.81 7.87
CA SER A 94 -6.58 -17.24 7.61
C SER A 94 -5.13 -17.62 7.27
N ASP A 95 -4.84 -18.92 7.28
CA ASP A 95 -3.55 -19.42 6.78
C ASP A 95 -3.40 -19.16 5.27
N GLU A 96 -4.49 -19.18 4.52
CA GLU A 96 -4.52 -18.87 3.09
C GLU A 96 -4.12 -17.40 2.85
N ASP A 97 -4.61 -16.45 3.65
CA ASP A 97 -4.18 -15.04 3.56
C ASP A 97 -2.67 -14.89 3.75
N HIS A 98 -2.10 -15.64 4.69
CA HIS A 98 -0.66 -15.63 4.94
C HIS A 98 0.12 -16.20 3.74
N HIS A 99 -0.34 -17.28 3.13
CA HIS A 99 0.30 -17.84 1.94
C HIS A 99 0.23 -16.88 0.75
N VAL A 100 -0.92 -16.24 0.53
CA VAL A 100 -1.07 -15.22 -0.52
C VAL A 100 -0.14 -14.05 -0.26
N TYR A 101 -0.05 -13.56 0.98
CA TYR A 101 0.89 -12.49 1.33
C TYR A 101 2.35 -12.87 1.01
N LEU A 102 2.80 -14.06 1.41
CA LEU A 102 4.17 -14.51 1.12
C LEU A 102 4.43 -14.64 -0.39
N ALA A 103 3.43 -15.09 -1.15
CA ALA A 103 3.53 -15.20 -2.60
C ALA A 103 3.62 -13.80 -3.28
N ILE A 104 2.81 -12.84 -2.84
CA ILE A 104 2.88 -11.44 -3.32
C ILE A 104 4.25 -10.84 -3.00
N ARG A 105 4.72 -11.00 -1.77
CA ARG A 105 6.02 -10.48 -1.35
C ARG A 105 7.15 -11.04 -2.20
N ASN A 106 7.18 -12.36 -2.38
CA ASN A 106 8.20 -13.00 -3.23
C ASN A 106 8.16 -12.50 -4.68
N LEU A 107 6.96 -12.36 -5.25
CA LEU A 107 6.80 -11.83 -6.61
C LEU A 107 7.28 -10.37 -6.71
N SER A 108 6.97 -9.54 -5.72
CA SER A 108 7.42 -8.15 -5.65
C SER A 108 8.94 -8.07 -5.59
N ASP A 109 9.56 -8.84 -4.68
CA ASP A 109 11.02 -8.90 -4.53
C ASP A 109 11.71 -9.34 -5.84
N LEU A 110 11.12 -10.31 -6.56
CA LEU A 110 11.64 -10.75 -7.87
C LEU A 110 11.49 -9.67 -8.95
N LYS A 111 10.36 -8.98 -9.01
CA LYS A 111 10.14 -7.90 -10.00
C LYS A 111 11.06 -6.70 -9.78
N GLU A 112 11.47 -6.44 -8.55
CA GLU A 112 12.44 -5.38 -8.21
C GLU A 112 13.90 -5.82 -8.36
N ASN A 113 14.19 -7.12 -8.49
CA ASN A 113 15.53 -7.63 -8.63
C ASN A 113 16.00 -7.59 -10.10
N PRO A 114 17.00 -6.74 -10.46
CA PRO A 114 17.51 -6.66 -11.84
C PRO A 114 18.14 -7.96 -12.36
N GLN A 115 18.46 -8.92 -11.48
CA GLN A 115 19.05 -10.21 -11.84
C GLN A 115 17.99 -11.33 -11.94
N ALA A 116 16.72 -11.05 -11.62
CA ALA A 116 15.67 -12.03 -11.74
C ALA A 116 15.41 -12.37 -13.21
N THR A 117 15.26 -13.65 -13.49
CA THR A 117 14.93 -14.12 -14.83
C THR A 117 13.43 -14.10 -15.07
N SER A 118 13.02 -13.96 -16.34
CA SER A 118 11.58 -14.04 -16.70
C SER A 118 10.93 -15.35 -16.26
N ASN A 119 11.70 -16.44 -16.18
CA ASN A 119 11.20 -17.74 -15.71
C ASN A 119 10.89 -17.72 -14.22
N GLN A 120 11.77 -17.12 -13.39
CA GLN A 120 11.53 -16.97 -11.95
C GLN A 120 10.29 -16.11 -11.66
N ILE A 121 10.11 -15.02 -12.40
CA ILE A 121 8.93 -14.16 -12.28
C ILE A 121 7.68 -14.93 -12.65
N LYS A 122 7.70 -15.68 -13.76
CA LYS A 122 6.55 -16.50 -14.20
C LYS A 122 6.19 -17.58 -13.19
N GLU A 123 7.17 -18.30 -12.66
CA GLU A 123 6.96 -19.31 -11.61
C GLU A 123 6.32 -18.70 -10.35
N ALA A 124 6.76 -17.49 -9.96
CA ALA A 124 6.18 -16.79 -8.82
C ALA A 124 4.74 -16.31 -9.09
N GLU A 125 4.43 -15.89 -10.32
CA GLU A 125 3.06 -15.54 -10.74
C GLU A 125 2.13 -16.76 -10.73
N GLU A 126 2.59 -17.90 -11.24
CA GLU A 126 1.85 -19.17 -11.20
C GLU A 126 1.64 -19.64 -9.75
N TYR A 127 2.65 -19.49 -8.90
CA TYR A 127 2.53 -19.82 -7.47
C TYR A 127 1.51 -18.92 -6.77
N LEU A 128 1.54 -17.59 -7.00
CA LEU A 128 0.56 -16.67 -6.47
C LEU A 128 -0.86 -17.03 -6.91
N SER A 129 -1.06 -17.32 -8.20
CA SER A 129 -2.35 -17.78 -8.71
C SER A 129 -2.84 -19.03 -7.97
N SER A 130 -1.94 -20.01 -7.77
CA SER A 130 -2.29 -21.23 -7.04
C SER A 130 -2.65 -21.00 -5.57
N CYS A 131 -2.07 -19.99 -4.93
CA CYS A 131 -2.43 -19.61 -3.56
C CYS A 131 -3.82 -18.95 -3.52
N ILE A 132 -4.13 -18.09 -4.48
CA ILE A 132 -5.44 -17.44 -4.61
C ILE A 132 -6.55 -18.48 -4.85
N ASP A 133 -6.31 -19.44 -5.72
CA ASP A 133 -7.27 -20.52 -6.06
C ASP A 133 -7.59 -21.43 -4.86
N LYS A 134 -6.70 -21.48 -3.85
CA LYS A 134 -6.91 -22.24 -2.62
C LYS A 134 -7.72 -21.54 -1.56
N ILE A 135 -8.05 -20.26 -1.75
CA ILE A 135 -8.87 -19.52 -0.79
C ILE A 135 -10.27 -20.12 -0.74
N THR A 136 -10.65 -20.68 0.40
CA THR A 136 -11.95 -21.34 0.60
C THR A 136 -13.01 -20.40 1.18
N PHE A 137 -12.59 -19.35 1.85
CA PHE A 137 -13.48 -18.32 2.40
C PHE A 137 -12.76 -16.97 2.50
N ILE A 138 -13.53 -15.89 2.60
CA ILE A 138 -12.97 -14.54 2.77
C ILE A 138 -12.90 -14.25 4.27
N SER A 139 -11.70 -14.09 4.81
CA SER A 139 -11.46 -13.74 6.20
C SER A 139 -11.86 -12.28 6.51
N GLU A 140 -11.98 -11.93 7.80
CA GLU A 140 -12.21 -10.54 8.24
C GLU A 140 -11.06 -9.63 7.76
N ALA A 141 -9.82 -10.10 7.89
CA ALA A 141 -8.63 -9.37 7.42
C ALA A 141 -8.66 -9.12 5.91
N SER A 142 -9.06 -10.12 5.11
CA SER A 142 -9.23 -9.99 3.67
C SER A 142 -10.34 -9.00 3.29
N TYR A 143 -11.44 -8.98 4.01
CA TYR A 143 -12.52 -7.99 3.81
C TYR A 143 -12.01 -6.58 4.02
N LEU A 144 -11.33 -6.34 5.14
CA LEU A 144 -10.76 -5.03 5.44
C LEU A 144 -9.68 -4.64 4.41
N ALA A 145 -8.79 -5.56 4.03
CA ALA A 145 -7.78 -5.27 3.01
C ALA A 145 -8.40 -4.83 1.67
N ARG A 146 -9.49 -5.48 1.23
CA ARG A 146 -10.22 -5.09 0.01
C ARG A 146 -10.87 -3.73 0.12
N LEU A 147 -11.50 -3.43 1.27
CA LEU A 147 -12.13 -2.13 1.50
C LEU A 147 -11.07 -1.03 1.59
N ASN A 148 -9.91 -1.30 2.21
CA ASN A 148 -8.78 -0.37 2.22
C ASN A 148 -8.30 -0.07 0.79
N TRP A 149 -8.18 -1.08 -0.05
CA TRP A 149 -7.82 -0.92 -1.46
C TRP A 149 -8.80 0.01 -2.19
N TRP A 150 -10.11 -0.23 -2.06
CA TRP A 150 -11.13 0.58 -2.71
C TRP A 150 -11.24 2.01 -2.19
N THR A 151 -10.85 2.27 -0.95
CA THR A 151 -10.96 3.60 -0.32
C THR A 151 -9.62 4.31 -0.24
N VAL A 152 -8.66 3.74 0.45
CA VAL A 152 -7.39 4.40 0.76
C VAL A 152 -6.46 4.46 -0.46
N GLU A 153 -6.46 3.41 -1.29
CA GLU A 153 -5.57 3.34 -2.46
C GLU A 153 -6.23 3.91 -3.74
N TYR A 154 -7.50 3.61 -3.98
CA TYR A 154 -8.21 3.95 -5.23
C TYR A 154 -9.42 4.86 -5.01
N GLY A 155 -9.50 5.53 -3.88
CA GLY A 155 -10.63 6.37 -3.52
C GLY A 155 -10.77 7.63 -4.38
N LEU A 156 -12.03 7.90 -4.77
CA LEU A 156 -12.45 9.13 -5.41
C LEU A 156 -13.45 9.86 -4.52
N VAL A 157 -13.50 11.19 -4.62
CA VAL A 157 -14.41 12.05 -3.89
C VAL A 157 -15.02 13.10 -4.81
N GLY A 158 -16.20 13.59 -4.47
CA GLY A 158 -16.95 14.59 -5.26
C GLY A 158 -18.07 13.98 -6.06
N GLU A 159 -18.54 14.71 -7.07
CA GLU A 159 -19.63 14.29 -7.94
C GLU A 159 -19.15 13.27 -8.97
N ILE A 160 -20.03 12.37 -9.40
CA ILE A 160 -19.74 11.32 -10.38
C ILE A 160 -19.23 11.91 -11.70
N GLU A 161 -19.77 13.05 -12.11
CA GLU A 161 -19.43 13.73 -13.35
C GLU A 161 -18.10 14.49 -13.27
N ASN A 162 -17.58 14.72 -12.06
CA ASN A 162 -16.32 15.43 -11.84
C ASN A 162 -15.63 14.89 -10.57
N PRO A 163 -15.20 13.62 -10.57
CA PRO A 163 -14.54 13.01 -9.44
C PRO A 163 -13.15 13.63 -9.21
N LYS A 164 -12.72 13.60 -7.97
CA LYS A 164 -11.36 14.00 -7.58
C LYS A 164 -10.67 12.84 -6.89
N ILE A 165 -9.42 12.64 -7.24
CA ILE A 165 -8.57 11.60 -6.69
C ILE A 165 -8.14 11.98 -5.28
N TYR A 166 -8.29 11.05 -4.32
CA TYR A 166 -7.63 11.14 -3.02
C TYR A 166 -6.90 9.83 -2.66
N GLY A 167 -7.18 8.75 -3.37
CA GLY A 167 -6.53 7.46 -3.15
C GLY A 167 -5.03 7.50 -3.41
N ALA A 168 -4.24 6.92 -2.50
CA ALA A 168 -2.79 6.98 -2.53
C ALA A 168 -2.19 6.28 -3.75
N GLY A 169 -2.75 5.15 -4.17
CA GLY A 169 -2.36 4.43 -5.37
C GLY A 169 -2.52 5.29 -6.61
N LEU A 170 -3.66 5.94 -6.77
CA LEU A 170 -3.91 6.86 -7.89
C LEU A 170 -2.99 8.08 -7.85
N LEU A 171 -2.79 8.70 -6.69
CA LEU A 171 -1.95 9.91 -6.55
C LEU A 171 -0.47 9.67 -6.85
N SER A 172 -0.01 8.44 -6.71
CA SER A 172 1.40 8.07 -6.85
C SER A 172 1.74 7.30 -8.14
N SER A 173 0.74 7.08 -9.01
CA SER A 173 0.89 6.35 -10.27
C SER A 173 0.39 7.20 -11.44
N ILE A 174 1.28 7.55 -12.37
CA ILE A 174 0.97 8.39 -13.52
C ILE A 174 -0.03 7.71 -14.45
N SER A 175 0.20 6.42 -14.75
CA SER A 175 -0.66 5.66 -15.65
C SER A 175 -2.07 5.46 -15.08
N GLU A 176 -2.18 5.22 -13.78
CA GLU A 176 -3.46 5.01 -13.12
C GLU A 176 -4.26 6.30 -12.95
N SER A 177 -3.59 7.41 -12.60
CA SER A 177 -4.22 8.73 -12.55
C SER A 177 -4.80 9.18 -13.90
N TYR A 178 -4.15 8.81 -15.00
CA TYR A 178 -4.62 9.15 -16.34
C TYR A 178 -5.86 8.35 -16.75
N ASN A 179 -6.03 7.15 -16.22
CA ASN A 179 -7.12 6.24 -16.57
C ASN A 179 -8.28 6.26 -15.55
N ALA A 180 -8.13 6.96 -14.43
CA ALA A 180 -9.18 7.13 -13.42
C ALA A 180 -10.17 8.21 -13.83
#